data_68507aaab6a8c0fec631f43c139dc687
#
_entry.id   68507aaab6a8c0fec631f43c139dc687
#
_cell.length_a   1.000
_cell.length_b   1.000
_cell.length_c   1.000
_cell.angle_alpha   90.00
_cell.angle_beta   90.00
_cell.angle_gamma   90.00
#
_symmetry.space_group_name_H-M   'P 1'
#
loop_
_entity.id
_entity.type
_entity.pdbx_description
1 polymer ?
#
loop_
_entity_poly.entity_id
_entity_poly.type
_entity_poly.pdbx_seq_one_letter_code
_entity_poly.pdbx_strand_id
1 'polypeptide(L)'
;ESRIDYLADILGLSKRDVISVVERMRQEGILADSKDISAYLQDAGDSERKSQILLERFAKLEQYILNHIPDGTLRISCKQLNENAVNDGISTSKEKDIRTLLYFLTIKGYTRKKEDAVRNMEISRQADFESTMRRFEKRLEISRFAVEWLYQSASYAEKENMPGKAIQFSVVELLNRIKSSTQSLFSRLDDIQLEDVEEALLYLSKIGSLKLEGGFLVLYNAMNIQRIKDNKSRYKQDDYRMLNEFYKLKIQQVHIVGEYANL
;
A
#
# COMPACT_ATOMS: atom_id res chain seq x y z
N GLU A 1 -16.00 5.30 1.96
CA GLU A 1 -15.25 5.46 3.24
C GLU A 1 -14.34 4.27 3.44
N SER A 2 -13.10 4.50 3.88
CA SER A 2 -12.21 3.42 4.24
C SER A 2 -12.73 2.73 5.50
N ARG A 3 -12.48 1.42 5.65
CA ARG A 3 -12.86 0.70 6.88
C ARG A 3 -12.19 1.24 8.13
N ILE A 4 -11.03 1.86 8.00
CA ILE A 4 -10.33 2.55 9.09
C ILE A 4 -11.14 3.74 9.60
N ASP A 5 -11.72 4.53 8.69
CA ASP A 5 -12.59 5.66 9.05
C ASP A 5 -13.82 5.18 9.82
N TYR A 6 -14.47 4.14 9.30
CA TYR A 6 -15.63 3.52 9.95
C TYR A 6 -15.29 2.98 11.35
N LEU A 7 -14.17 2.30 11.50
CA LEU A 7 -13.73 1.80 12.80
C LEU A 7 -13.38 2.94 13.77
N ALA A 8 -12.75 4.00 13.29
CA ALA A 8 -12.43 5.17 14.09
C ALA A 8 -13.71 5.83 14.64
N ASP A 9 -14.72 6.00 13.79
CA ASP A 9 -16.01 6.61 14.17
C ASP A 9 -16.77 5.75 15.19
N ILE A 10 -16.91 4.45 14.94
CA ILE A 10 -17.62 3.53 15.86
C ILE A 10 -16.93 3.41 17.21
N LEU A 11 -15.60 3.39 17.22
CA LEU A 11 -14.84 3.21 18.45
C LEU A 11 -14.57 4.51 19.21
N GLY A 12 -14.81 5.66 18.56
CA GLY A 12 -14.45 6.96 19.09
C GLY A 12 -12.93 7.14 19.27
N LEU A 13 -12.15 6.51 18.39
CA LEU A 13 -10.69 6.55 18.37
C LEU A 13 -10.19 7.42 17.22
N SER A 14 -8.95 7.92 17.34
CA SER A 14 -8.30 8.53 16.19
C SER A 14 -7.97 7.46 15.12
N LYS A 15 -7.94 7.86 13.86
CA LYS A 15 -7.50 6.96 12.76
C LYS A 15 -6.11 6.39 13.01
N ARG A 16 -5.22 7.18 13.62
CA ARG A 16 -3.87 6.77 13.97
C ARG A 16 -3.87 5.64 15.00
N ASP A 17 -4.73 5.73 16.00
CA ASP A 17 -4.85 4.70 17.03
C ASP A 17 -5.41 3.41 16.43
N VAL A 18 -6.43 3.51 15.57
CA VAL A 18 -6.98 2.35 14.86
C VAL A 18 -5.91 1.67 14.00
N ILE A 19 -5.14 2.43 13.22
CA ILE A 19 -4.04 1.89 12.40
C ILE A 19 -3.00 1.18 13.28
N SER A 20 -2.61 1.79 14.41
CA SER A 20 -1.64 1.21 15.33
C SER A 20 -2.11 -0.12 15.91
N VAL A 21 -3.39 -0.21 16.29
CA VAL A 21 -3.98 -1.44 16.82
C VAL A 21 -4.11 -2.51 15.74
N VAL A 22 -4.56 -2.15 14.54
CA VAL A 22 -4.65 -3.05 13.39
C VAL A 22 -3.28 -3.65 13.07
N GLU A 23 -2.24 -2.84 13.03
CA GLU A 23 -0.88 -3.30 12.72
C GLU A 23 -0.35 -4.25 13.78
N ARG A 24 -0.58 -3.96 15.05
CA ARG A 24 -0.23 -4.88 16.14
C ARG A 24 -0.96 -6.21 16.01
N MET A 25 -2.24 -6.20 15.66
CA MET A 25 -3.02 -7.43 15.46
C MET A 25 -2.56 -8.23 14.25
N ARG A 26 -2.07 -7.58 13.20
CA ARG A 26 -1.41 -8.27 12.08
C ARG A 26 -0.13 -8.96 12.52
N GLN A 27 0.73 -8.25 13.25
CA GLN A 27 1.99 -8.80 13.76
C GLN A 27 1.77 -10.00 14.67
N GLU A 28 0.67 -10.03 15.39
CA GLU A 28 0.31 -11.13 16.26
C GLU A 28 -0.46 -12.27 15.56
N GLY A 29 -0.67 -12.16 14.25
CA GLY A 29 -1.36 -13.17 13.45
C GLY A 29 -2.85 -13.30 13.72
N ILE A 30 -3.49 -12.26 14.28
CA ILE A 30 -4.93 -12.24 14.58
C ILE A 30 -5.72 -11.77 13.38
N LEU A 31 -5.22 -10.73 12.73
CA LEU A 31 -5.75 -10.20 11.49
C LEU A 31 -4.79 -10.54 10.34
N ALA A 32 -5.37 -10.80 9.19
CA ALA A 32 -4.65 -10.91 7.93
C ALA A 32 -5.37 -10.09 6.87
N ASP A 33 -4.63 -9.62 5.87
CA ASP A 33 -5.24 -9.00 4.70
C ASP A 33 -5.80 -10.09 3.78
N SER A 34 -6.95 -9.83 3.18
CA SER A 34 -7.40 -10.61 2.04
C SER A 34 -6.40 -10.43 0.90
N LYS A 35 -6.04 -11.52 0.24
CA LYS A 35 -5.14 -11.50 -0.91
C LYS A 35 -5.88 -11.24 -2.23
N ASP A 36 -7.20 -11.16 -2.19
CA ASP A 36 -8.04 -10.87 -3.36
C ASP A 36 -8.19 -9.36 -3.52
N ILE A 37 -7.86 -8.87 -4.70
CA ILE A 37 -7.86 -7.46 -5.06
C ILE A 37 -8.65 -7.26 -6.35
N SER A 38 -9.40 -6.17 -6.42
CA SER A 38 -10.05 -5.70 -7.63
C SER A 38 -9.33 -4.46 -8.16
N ALA A 39 -8.88 -4.51 -9.41
CA ALA A 39 -8.31 -3.37 -10.11
C ALA A 39 -9.36 -2.76 -11.04
N TYR A 40 -9.62 -1.47 -10.86
CA TYR A 40 -10.51 -0.68 -11.71
C TYR A 40 -9.69 0.07 -12.74
N LEU A 41 -9.66 -0.44 -13.96
CA LEU A 41 -8.93 0.15 -15.06
C LEU A 41 -9.91 0.94 -15.93
N GLN A 42 -9.56 2.19 -16.22
CA GLN A 42 -10.28 3.00 -17.19
C GLN A 42 -9.71 2.68 -18.55
N ASP A 43 -10.55 2.44 -19.55
CA ASP A 43 -10.29 2.18 -20.97
C ASP A 43 -8.85 1.74 -21.37
N ALA A 44 -8.70 0.59 -21.97
CA ALA A 44 -7.42 -0.13 -22.10
C ALA A 44 -6.34 0.58 -22.97
N GLY A 45 -6.67 1.49 -23.84
CA GLY A 45 -5.69 2.02 -24.79
C GLY A 45 -4.64 2.98 -24.19
N ASP A 46 -5.04 4.24 -24.03
CA ASP A 46 -4.16 5.32 -23.52
C ASP A 46 -3.87 5.23 -22.02
N SER A 47 -4.65 4.45 -21.28
CA SER A 47 -4.61 4.42 -19.82
C SER A 47 -3.42 3.67 -19.27
N GLU A 48 -2.95 2.62 -19.93
CA GLU A 48 -1.70 1.95 -19.55
C GLU A 48 -0.52 2.91 -19.65
N ARG A 49 -0.39 3.59 -20.78
CA ARG A 49 0.66 4.58 -21.00
C ARG A 49 0.61 5.70 -19.98
N LYS A 50 -0.58 6.20 -19.65
CA LYS A 50 -0.76 7.24 -18.61
C LYS A 50 -0.33 6.73 -17.25
N SER A 51 -0.70 5.49 -16.88
CA SER A 51 -0.30 4.87 -15.62
C SER A 51 1.21 4.68 -15.53
N GLN A 52 1.87 4.25 -16.62
CA GLN A 52 3.32 4.10 -16.69
C GLN A 52 4.04 5.46 -16.59
N ILE A 53 3.56 6.47 -17.31
CA ILE A 53 4.12 7.83 -17.25
C ILE A 53 4.01 8.39 -15.83
N LEU A 54 2.88 8.20 -15.17
CA LEU A 54 2.67 8.63 -13.79
C LEU A 54 3.60 7.92 -12.83
N LEU A 55 3.76 6.60 -12.98
CA LEU A 55 4.69 5.79 -12.20
C LEU A 55 6.13 6.30 -12.34
N GLU A 56 6.60 6.52 -13.57
CA GLU A 56 7.95 7.02 -13.83
C GLU A 56 8.18 8.44 -13.28
N ARG A 57 7.17 9.29 -13.36
CA ARG A 57 7.22 10.63 -12.78
C ARG A 57 7.40 10.60 -11.28
N PHE A 58 6.61 9.79 -10.59
CA PHE A 58 6.73 9.61 -9.14
C PHE A 58 8.04 8.90 -8.74
N ALA A 59 8.50 7.94 -9.53
CA ALA A 59 9.77 7.25 -9.30
C ALA A 59 10.96 8.23 -9.34
N LYS A 60 10.99 9.13 -10.31
CA LYS A 60 12.03 10.18 -10.39
C LYS A 60 12.00 11.10 -9.18
N LEU A 61 10.82 11.53 -8.77
CA LEU A 61 10.66 12.40 -7.61
C LEU A 61 11.06 11.68 -6.32
N GLU A 62 10.69 10.43 -6.16
CA GLU A 62 11.06 9.62 -4.99
C GLU A 62 12.57 9.37 -4.93
N GLN A 63 13.17 9.03 -6.05
CA GLN A 63 14.63 8.89 -6.13
C GLN A 63 15.34 10.20 -5.76
N TYR A 64 14.82 11.33 -6.22
CA TYR A 64 15.32 12.65 -5.83
C TYR A 64 15.26 12.84 -4.30
N ILE A 65 14.11 12.55 -3.69
CA ILE A 65 13.93 12.66 -2.24
C ILE A 65 14.93 11.79 -1.50
N LEU A 66 15.03 10.51 -1.86
CA LEU A 66 15.92 9.55 -1.19
C LEU A 66 17.39 9.94 -1.32
N ASN A 67 17.81 10.47 -2.48
CA ASN A 67 19.17 10.94 -2.71
C ASN A 67 19.54 12.17 -1.87
N HIS A 68 18.53 12.98 -1.49
CA HIS A 68 18.75 14.21 -0.71
C HIS A 68 18.69 14.00 0.80
N ILE A 69 18.29 12.81 1.26
CA ILE A 69 18.36 12.48 2.69
C ILE A 69 19.79 12.06 3.03
N PRO A 70 20.51 12.83 3.87
CA PRO A 70 21.89 12.49 4.26
C PRO A 70 21.94 11.23 5.14
N ASP A 71 23.13 10.78 5.50
CA ASP A 71 23.29 9.67 6.47
C ASP A 71 22.82 10.02 7.90
N GLY A 72 22.50 11.26 8.12
CA GLY A 72 21.87 11.76 9.35
C GLY A 72 20.41 12.14 9.12
N THR A 73 20.06 13.34 9.57
CA THR A 73 18.70 13.88 9.50
C THR A 73 18.65 15.10 8.58
N LEU A 74 17.72 15.09 7.64
CA LEU A 74 17.36 16.26 6.83
C LEU A 74 16.25 17.04 7.54
N ARG A 75 16.47 18.34 7.78
CA ARG A 75 15.45 19.24 8.31
C ARG A 75 14.99 20.20 7.23
N ILE A 76 13.76 20.03 6.76
CA ILE A 76 13.22 20.76 5.62
C ILE A 76 11.68 20.80 5.70
N SER A 77 11.04 21.78 5.04
CA SER A 77 9.60 21.76 4.81
C SER A 77 9.26 21.06 3.48
N CYS A 78 8.03 20.55 3.35
CA CYS A 78 7.56 19.99 2.06
C CYS A 78 7.63 21.02 0.93
N LYS A 79 7.32 22.27 1.24
CA LYS A 79 7.38 23.38 0.28
C LYS A 79 8.81 23.58 -0.23
N GLN A 80 9.78 23.68 0.68
CA GLN A 80 11.18 23.87 0.32
C GLN A 80 11.74 22.68 -0.46
N LEU A 81 11.37 21.45 -0.07
CA LEU A 81 11.80 20.25 -0.79
C LEU A 81 11.24 20.22 -2.21
N ASN A 82 9.98 20.68 -2.40
CA ASN A 82 9.39 20.81 -3.72
C ASN A 82 10.07 21.89 -4.56
N GLU A 83 10.36 23.05 -3.98
CA GLU A 83 11.08 24.13 -4.66
C GLU A 83 12.47 23.67 -5.12
N ASN A 84 13.19 22.96 -4.26
CA ASN A 84 14.48 22.38 -4.60
C ASN A 84 14.35 21.36 -5.77
N ALA A 85 13.37 20.47 -5.71
CA ALA A 85 13.13 19.50 -6.77
C ALA A 85 12.84 20.15 -8.12
N VAL A 86 12.03 21.21 -8.12
CA VAL A 86 11.72 21.99 -9.34
C VAL A 86 12.99 22.66 -9.87
N ASN A 87 13.77 23.30 -9.01
CA ASN A 87 15.02 23.97 -9.39
C ASN A 87 16.06 23.00 -9.96
N ASP A 88 16.07 21.76 -9.45
CA ASP A 88 16.97 20.70 -9.91
C ASP A 88 16.43 19.91 -11.14
N GLY A 89 15.37 20.40 -11.76
CA GLY A 89 14.88 19.88 -13.04
C GLY A 89 13.66 18.93 -12.95
N ILE A 90 13.07 18.72 -11.77
CA ILE A 90 11.82 17.98 -11.61
C ILE A 90 10.63 18.94 -11.81
N SER A 91 10.48 19.46 -13.00
CA SER A 91 9.53 20.54 -13.33
C SER A 91 8.05 20.23 -13.07
N THR A 92 7.69 18.94 -12.99
CA THR A 92 6.33 18.48 -12.71
C THR A 92 6.07 18.22 -11.24
N SER A 93 7.03 18.48 -10.36
CA SER A 93 6.88 18.28 -8.93
C SER A 93 5.87 19.25 -8.32
N LYS A 94 5.04 18.73 -7.41
CA LYS A 94 4.06 19.50 -6.64
C LYS A 94 4.21 19.14 -5.17
N GLU A 95 3.96 20.10 -4.30
CA GLU A 95 4.03 19.85 -2.84
C GLU A 95 3.14 18.68 -2.40
N LYS A 96 1.97 18.52 -3.01
CA LYS A 96 1.09 17.37 -2.77
C LYS A 96 1.77 16.03 -3.08
N ASP A 97 2.52 15.97 -4.16
CA ASP A 97 3.23 14.74 -4.57
C ASP A 97 4.35 14.39 -3.58
N ILE A 98 5.08 15.42 -3.10
CA ILE A 98 6.07 15.25 -2.02
C ILE A 98 5.41 14.68 -0.75
N ARG A 99 4.27 15.23 -0.34
CA ARG A 99 3.53 14.74 0.84
C ARG A 99 3.09 13.29 0.67
N THR A 100 2.60 12.92 -0.50
CA THR A 100 2.18 11.56 -0.83
C THR A 100 3.35 10.58 -0.72
N LEU A 101 4.50 10.92 -1.30
CA LEU A 101 5.69 10.07 -1.26
C LEU A 101 6.25 9.94 0.16
N LEU A 102 6.37 11.04 0.89
CA LEU A 102 6.87 11.01 2.27
C LEU A 102 5.95 10.22 3.19
N TYR A 103 4.65 10.32 2.99
CA TYR A 103 3.68 9.48 3.71
C TYR A 103 3.93 8.00 3.44
N PHE A 104 4.02 7.61 2.17
CA PHE A 104 4.30 6.23 1.77
C PHE A 104 5.64 5.73 2.34
N LEU A 105 6.70 6.49 2.16
CA LEU A 105 8.05 6.14 2.66
C LEU A 105 8.08 5.96 4.18
N THR A 106 7.30 6.76 4.90
CA THR A 106 7.21 6.67 6.36
C THR A 106 6.43 5.44 6.81
N ILE A 107 5.24 5.20 6.24
CA ILE A 107 4.41 4.05 6.65
C ILE A 107 5.03 2.70 6.26
N LYS A 108 5.85 2.66 5.20
CA LYS A 108 6.56 1.45 4.77
C LYS A 108 7.98 1.31 5.35
N GLY A 109 8.36 2.22 6.22
CA GLY A 109 9.62 2.12 6.95
C GLY A 109 10.87 2.34 6.10
N TYR A 110 10.80 3.12 5.02
CA TYR A 110 11.99 3.63 4.32
C TYR A 110 12.62 4.78 5.09
N THR A 111 11.75 5.63 5.64
CA THR A 111 12.15 6.82 6.38
C THR A 111 11.43 6.92 7.71
N ARG A 112 12.04 7.65 8.64
CA ARG A 112 11.38 8.18 9.83
C ARG A 112 11.14 9.66 9.61
N LYS A 113 9.95 10.12 9.96
CA LYS A 113 9.57 11.52 9.89
C LYS A 113 9.07 12.00 11.24
N LYS A 114 9.59 13.14 11.70
CA LYS A 114 9.06 13.91 12.82
C LYS A 114 8.64 15.29 12.30
N GLU A 115 7.54 15.81 12.78
CA GLU A 115 7.10 17.18 12.46
C GLU A 115 7.28 18.06 13.70
N ASP A 116 7.79 19.27 13.48
CA ASP A 116 7.83 20.30 14.49
C ASP A 116 6.62 21.25 14.37
N ALA A 117 6.43 22.10 15.39
CA ALA A 117 5.35 23.07 15.42
C ALA A 117 5.41 24.15 14.33
N VAL A 118 6.50 24.25 13.59
CA VAL A 118 6.78 25.29 12.58
C VAL A 118 6.66 24.77 11.15
N ARG A 119 6.01 23.64 10.93
CA ARG A 119 5.86 22.98 9.62
C ARG A 119 7.17 22.47 8.98
N ASN A 120 8.26 22.44 9.70
CA ASN A 120 9.45 21.71 9.30
C ASN A 120 9.29 20.24 9.68
N MET A 121 9.91 19.40 8.90
CA MET A 121 10.00 17.98 9.21
C MET A 121 11.45 17.57 9.30
N GLU A 122 11.73 16.64 10.20
CA GLU A 122 12.99 15.95 10.30
C GLU A 122 12.82 14.57 9.68
N ILE A 123 13.61 14.30 8.64
CA ILE A 123 13.54 13.04 7.89
C ILE A 123 14.90 12.36 7.97
N SER A 124 14.89 11.07 8.29
CA SER A 124 16.07 10.21 8.25
C SER A 124 15.74 8.88 7.60
N ARG A 125 16.71 8.24 6.95
CA ARG A 125 16.54 6.88 6.43
C ARG A 125 16.51 5.87 7.59
N GLN A 126 15.81 4.77 7.39
CA GLN A 126 15.75 3.67 8.37
C GLN A 126 16.85 2.63 8.14
N ALA A 127 17.40 2.56 6.94
CA ALA A 127 18.51 1.72 6.55
C ALA A 127 19.61 2.57 5.87
N ASP A 128 20.75 1.96 5.57
CA ASP A 128 21.77 2.59 4.75
C ASP A 128 21.24 2.94 3.35
N PHE A 129 21.96 3.80 2.66
CA PHE A 129 21.54 4.29 1.35
C PHE A 129 21.40 3.17 0.32
N GLU A 130 22.36 2.26 0.27
CA GLU A 130 22.38 1.17 -0.72
C GLU A 130 21.19 0.22 -0.52
N SER A 131 20.94 -0.20 0.71
CA SER A 131 19.77 -1.04 1.05
C SER A 131 18.44 -0.35 0.73
N THR A 132 18.35 0.95 1.01
CA THR A 132 17.17 1.76 0.70
C THR A 132 16.93 1.83 -0.81
N MET A 133 17.96 2.09 -1.59
CA MET A 133 17.86 2.17 -3.06
C MET A 133 17.56 0.82 -3.69
N ARG A 134 18.16 -0.26 -3.21
CA ARG A 134 17.85 -1.63 -3.68
C ARG A 134 16.38 -1.98 -3.46
N ARG A 135 15.83 -1.64 -2.30
CA ARG A 135 14.40 -1.83 -2.01
C ARG A 135 13.51 -0.99 -2.90
N PHE A 136 13.89 0.27 -3.14
CA PHE A 136 13.20 1.17 -4.07
C PHE A 136 13.17 0.61 -5.50
N GLU A 137 14.31 0.19 -6.04
CA GLU A 137 14.44 -0.38 -7.39
C GLU A 137 13.62 -1.66 -7.54
N LYS A 138 13.70 -2.56 -6.56
CA LYS A 138 12.89 -3.79 -6.53
C LYS A 138 11.40 -3.47 -6.61
N ARG A 139 10.90 -2.56 -5.79
CA ARG A 139 9.51 -2.14 -5.82
C ARG A 139 9.12 -1.50 -7.14
N LEU A 140 9.98 -0.69 -7.73
CA LEU A 140 9.72 -0.03 -9.01
C LEU A 140 9.54 -1.06 -10.14
N GLU A 141 10.39 -2.06 -10.21
CA GLU A 141 10.28 -3.13 -11.20
C GLU A 141 8.99 -3.96 -11.00
N ILE A 142 8.65 -4.31 -9.77
CA ILE A 142 7.39 -5.00 -9.46
C ILE A 142 6.20 -4.12 -9.88
N SER A 143 6.25 -2.83 -9.62
CA SER A 143 5.20 -1.89 -9.98
C SER A 143 5.01 -1.78 -11.50
N ARG A 144 6.08 -1.72 -12.27
CA ARG A 144 6.04 -1.71 -13.74
C ARG A 144 5.38 -2.98 -14.28
N PHE A 145 5.81 -4.12 -13.79
CA PHE A 145 5.24 -5.42 -14.17
C PHE A 145 3.74 -5.51 -13.82
N ALA A 146 3.35 -5.09 -12.64
CA ALA A 146 1.95 -5.14 -12.20
C ALA A 146 1.05 -4.28 -13.09
N VAL A 147 1.46 -3.06 -13.43
CA VAL A 147 0.71 -2.18 -14.35
C VAL A 147 0.55 -2.86 -15.72
N GLU A 148 1.64 -3.33 -16.32
CA GLU A 148 1.62 -4.00 -17.63
C GLU A 148 0.69 -5.22 -17.61
N TRP A 149 0.87 -6.10 -16.63
CA TRP A 149 0.09 -7.33 -16.52
C TRP A 149 -1.41 -7.07 -16.35
N LEU A 150 -1.80 -6.08 -15.53
CA LEU A 150 -3.19 -5.74 -15.31
C LEU A 150 -3.84 -5.18 -16.58
N TYR A 151 -3.16 -4.31 -17.31
CA TYR A 151 -3.69 -3.77 -18.56
C TYR A 151 -3.75 -4.81 -19.69
N GLN A 152 -2.81 -5.72 -19.76
CA GLN A 152 -2.89 -6.86 -20.67
C GLN A 152 -4.09 -7.75 -20.35
N SER A 153 -4.33 -8.03 -19.06
CA SER A 153 -5.49 -8.80 -18.60
C SER A 153 -6.81 -8.09 -18.91
N ALA A 154 -6.87 -6.77 -18.77
CA ALA A 154 -8.03 -5.96 -19.15
C ALA A 154 -8.31 -5.99 -20.64
N SER A 155 -7.29 -5.84 -21.47
CA SER A 155 -7.42 -5.92 -22.95
C SER A 155 -7.92 -7.29 -23.41
N TYR A 156 -7.60 -8.35 -22.69
CA TYR A 156 -8.14 -9.68 -22.97
C TYR A 156 -9.64 -9.77 -22.64
N ALA A 157 -10.05 -9.21 -21.50
CA ALA A 157 -11.44 -9.20 -21.06
C ALA A 157 -12.33 -8.34 -21.97
N GLU A 158 -11.82 -7.24 -22.53
CA GLU A 158 -12.54 -6.39 -23.50
C GLU A 158 -12.81 -7.11 -24.82
N LYS A 159 -11.85 -7.92 -25.30
CA LYS A 159 -12.03 -8.72 -26.52
C LYS A 159 -13.13 -9.76 -26.36
N GLU A 160 -13.43 -10.17 -25.13
CA GLU A 160 -14.53 -11.10 -24.80
C GLU A 160 -15.86 -10.40 -24.48
N ASN A 161 -16.03 -9.15 -24.92
CA ASN A 161 -17.26 -8.34 -24.67
C ASN A 161 -17.63 -8.20 -23.19
N MET A 162 -16.66 -8.01 -22.30
CA MET A 162 -16.86 -7.68 -20.89
C MET A 162 -16.39 -6.25 -20.54
N PRO A 163 -16.93 -5.19 -21.18
CA PRO A 163 -16.48 -3.83 -20.92
C PRO A 163 -16.83 -3.41 -19.49
N GLY A 164 -15.91 -2.71 -18.87
CA GLY A 164 -16.13 -2.00 -17.60
C GLY A 164 -16.15 -2.86 -16.35
N LYS A 165 -15.75 -4.13 -16.38
CA LYS A 165 -15.57 -4.95 -15.17
C LYS A 165 -14.19 -4.75 -14.55
N ALA A 166 -14.17 -4.66 -13.22
CA ALA A 166 -12.95 -4.70 -12.46
C ALA A 166 -12.22 -6.04 -12.71
N ILE A 167 -10.89 -5.96 -12.88
CA ILE A 167 -10.03 -7.15 -12.91
C ILE A 167 -9.86 -7.65 -11.49
N GLN A 168 -10.30 -8.86 -11.22
CA GLN A 168 -10.10 -9.52 -9.94
C GLN A 168 -8.86 -10.42 -10.03
N PHE A 169 -7.98 -10.31 -9.07
CA PHE A 169 -6.76 -11.10 -8.97
C PHE A 169 -6.35 -11.31 -7.51
N SER A 170 -5.56 -12.33 -7.28
CA SER A 170 -4.91 -12.55 -5.99
C SER A 170 -3.47 -12.01 -6.03
N VAL A 171 -3.01 -11.44 -4.92
CA VAL A 171 -1.61 -11.03 -4.77
C VAL A 171 -0.65 -12.21 -4.97
N VAL A 172 -1.09 -13.41 -4.57
CA VAL A 172 -0.35 -14.66 -4.77
C VAL A 172 -0.24 -15.00 -6.28
N GLU A 173 -1.29 -14.77 -7.04
CA GLU A 173 -1.26 -14.97 -8.50
C GLU A 173 -0.26 -14.01 -9.15
N LEU A 174 -0.28 -12.74 -8.79
CA LEU A 174 0.67 -11.75 -9.29
C LEU A 174 2.12 -12.14 -8.95
N LEU A 175 2.36 -12.56 -7.70
CA LEU A 175 3.68 -13.06 -7.29
C LEU A 175 4.15 -14.25 -8.16
N ASN A 176 3.26 -15.21 -8.42
CA ASN A 176 3.58 -16.36 -9.25
C ASN A 176 3.87 -15.95 -10.69
N ARG A 177 3.16 -14.96 -11.22
CA ARG A 177 3.42 -14.39 -12.56
C ARG A 177 4.78 -13.71 -12.62
N ILE A 178 5.16 -12.96 -11.61
CA ILE A 178 6.49 -12.34 -11.50
C ILE A 178 7.57 -13.42 -11.48
N LYS A 179 7.41 -14.45 -10.63
CA LYS A 179 8.40 -15.55 -10.51
C LYS A 179 8.54 -16.39 -11.78
N SER A 180 7.47 -16.55 -12.54
CA SER A 180 7.49 -17.27 -13.83
C SER A 180 7.95 -16.40 -15.01
N SER A 181 8.10 -15.08 -14.79
CA SER A 181 8.56 -14.17 -15.81
C SER A 181 10.03 -14.44 -16.18
N THR A 182 10.30 -14.55 -17.46
CA THR A 182 11.67 -14.68 -17.99
C THR A 182 12.39 -13.33 -18.14
N GLN A 183 11.80 -12.25 -17.66
CA GLN A 183 12.43 -10.94 -17.73
C GLN A 183 13.73 -10.92 -16.93
N SER A 184 14.81 -10.63 -17.62
CA SER A 184 16.19 -10.66 -17.08
C SER A 184 16.41 -9.73 -15.88
N LEU A 185 15.54 -8.76 -15.68
CA LEU A 185 15.57 -7.82 -14.53
C LEU A 185 15.27 -8.53 -13.22
N PHE A 186 14.27 -9.43 -13.17
CA PHE A 186 13.94 -10.16 -11.95
C PHE A 186 14.98 -11.20 -11.56
N SER A 187 15.79 -11.70 -12.48
CA SER A 187 16.89 -12.61 -12.15
C SER A 187 18.05 -11.95 -11.40
N ARG A 188 18.10 -10.62 -11.40
CA ARG A 188 19.12 -9.81 -10.68
C ARG A 188 18.63 -9.27 -9.36
N LEU A 189 17.31 -9.34 -9.10
CA LEU A 189 16.72 -8.92 -7.84
C LEU A 189 16.80 -10.04 -6.81
N ASP A 190 16.91 -9.65 -5.55
CA ASP A 190 16.74 -10.57 -4.43
C ASP A 190 15.41 -11.32 -4.56
N ASP A 191 15.29 -12.46 -3.90
CA ASP A 191 14.07 -13.26 -3.90
C ASP A 191 12.84 -12.39 -3.55
N ILE A 192 11.85 -12.39 -4.45
CA ILE A 192 10.65 -11.56 -4.32
C ILE A 192 9.64 -12.30 -3.44
N GLN A 193 9.25 -11.65 -2.36
CA GLN A 193 8.28 -12.15 -1.41
C GLN A 193 6.90 -11.51 -1.63
N LEU A 194 5.89 -12.07 -0.99
CA LEU A 194 4.51 -11.57 -1.08
C LEU A 194 4.39 -10.12 -0.60
N GLU A 195 5.11 -9.78 0.46
CA GLU A 195 5.15 -8.44 1.04
C GLU A 195 5.70 -7.40 0.06
N ASP A 196 6.66 -7.77 -0.79
CA ASP A 196 7.21 -6.88 -1.82
C ASP A 196 6.14 -6.52 -2.87
N VAL A 197 5.31 -7.50 -3.24
CA VAL A 197 4.19 -7.29 -4.18
C VAL A 197 3.10 -6.43 -3.55
N GLU A 198 2.76 -6.69 -2.29
CA GLU A 198 1.78 -5.89 -1.54
C GLU A 198 2.24 -4.43 -1.40
N GLU A 199 3.52 -4.21 -1.13
CA GLU A 199 4.10 -2.87 -1.05
C GLU A 199 4.02 -2.13 -2.38
N ALA A 200 4.32 -2.80 -3.50
CA ALA A 200 4.21 -2.23 -4.84
C ALA A 200 2.76 -1.86 -5.20
N LEU A 201 1.80 -2.72 -4.89
CA LEU A 201 0.38 -2.43 -5.11
C LEU A 201 -0.11 -1.25 -4.26
N LEU A 202 0.29 -1.19 -3.00
CA LEU A 202 -0.03 -0.04 -2.15
C LEU A 202 0.55 1.25 -2.73
N TYR A 203 1.80 1.22 -3.19
CA TYR A 203 2.44 2.36 -3.82
C TYR A 203 1.65 2.84 -5.05
N LEU A 204 1.32 1.94 -5.98
CA LEU A 204 0.53 2.24 -7.18
C LEU A 204 -0.81 2.88 -6.86
N SER A 205 -1.48 2.40 -5.81
CA SER A 205 -2.73 2.97 -5.32
C SER A 205 -2.54 4.37 -4.73
N LYS A 206 -1.48 4.59 -3.95
CA LYS A 206 -1.20 5.88 -3.29
C LYS A 206 -0.82 6.99 -4.29
N ILE A 207 -0.05 6.67 -5.31
CA ILE A 207 0.31 7.64 -6.35
C ILE A 207 -0.81 7.86 -7.39
N GLY A 208 -1.88 7.06 -7.34
CA GLY A 208 -3.00 7.15 -8.27
C GLY A 208 -2.75 6.55 -9.66
N SER A 209 -1.73 5.69 -9.81
CA SER A 209 -1.46 4.97 -11.05
C SER A 209 -2.53 3.93 -11.34
N LEU A 210 -2.99 3.23 -10.31
CA LEU A 210 -4.07 2.25 -10.37
C LEU A 210 -5.11 2.57 -9.29
N LYS A 211 -6.38 2.31 -9.59
CA LYS A 211 -7.43 2.27 -8.58
C LYS A 211 -7.62 0.82 -8.14
N LEU A 212 -7.20 0.50 -6.93
CA LEU A 212 -7.29 -0.82 -6.35
C LEU A 212 -8.26 -0.83 -5.17
N GLU A 213 -9.07 -1.86 -5.09
CA GLU A 213 -9.94 -2.13 -3.95
C GLU A 213 -9.72 -3.58 -3.52
N GLY A 214 -9.70 -3.80 -2.23
CA GLY A 214 -9.45 -5.12 -1.66
C GLY A 214 -8.45 -5.05 -0.52
N GLY A 215 -7.82 -6.17 -0.21
CA GLY A 215 -6.94 -6.25 0.95
C GLY A 215 -7.69 -6.03 2.26
N PHE A 216 -8.95 -6.46 2.32
CA PHE A 216 -9.74 -6.32 3.53
C PHE A 216 -9.12 -7.10 4.68
N LEU A 217 -9.07 -6.48 5.85
CA LEU A 217 -8.69 -7.17 7.06
C LEU A 217 -9.69 -8.29 7.36
N VAL A 218 -9.19 -9.48 7.54
CA VAL A 218 -9.98 -10.65 7.90
C VAL A 218 -9.45 -11.24 9.22
N LEU A 219 -10.34 -11.76 10.03
CA LEU A 219 -9.96 -12.56 11.17
C LEU A 219 -9.33 -13.87 10.69
N TYR A 220 -8.05 -14.03 11.01
CA TYR A 220 -7.30 -15.18 10.55
C TYR A 220 -7.75 -16.47 11.26
N ASN A 221 -8.02 -16.41 12.58
CA ASN A 221 -8.47 -17.56 13.34
C ASN A 221 -9.25 -17.12 14.60
N ALA A 222 -10.43 -17.68 14.79
CA ALA A 222 -11.26 -17.43 15.98
C ALA A 222 -10.56 -17.87 17.30
N MET A 223 -9.69 -18.86 17.26
CA MET A 223 -8.89 -19.29 18.43
C MET A 223 -7.92 -18.20 18.91
N ASN A 224 -7.45 -17.33 18.02
CA ASN A 224 -6.57 -16.22 18.39
C ASN A 224 -7.29 -15.15 19.22
N ILE A 225 -8.61 -14.98 19.04
CA ILE A 225 -9.43 -14.08 19.88
C ILE A 225 -9.42 -14.53 21.32
N GLN A 226 -9.56 -15.83 21.58
CA GLN A 226 -9.50 -16.37 22.93
C GLN A 226 -8.13 -16.15 23.55
N ARG A 227 -7.07 -16.40 22.79
CA ARG A 227 -5.68 -16.15 23.24
C ARG A 227 -5.43 -14.69 23.64
N ILE A 228 -6.06 -13.72 22.96
CA ILE A 228 -6.01 -12.32 23.35
C ILE A 228 -6.78 -12.08 24.63
N LYS A 229 -7.99 -12.64 24.76
CA LYS A 229 -8.81 -12.53 25.97
C LYS A 229 -8.10 -13.09 27.19
N ASP A 230 -7.30 -14.14 27.01
CA ASP A 230 -6.54 -14.79 28.09
C ASP A 230 -5.29 -13.96 28.50
N ASN A 231 -4.77 -13.11 27.60
CA ASN A 231 -3.60 -12.24 27.84
C ASN A 231 -4.01 -10.79 28.18
N LYS A 232 -4.90 -10.63 29.15
CA LYS A 232 -5.50 -9.32 29.54
C LYS A 232 -4.48 -8.22 29.86
N SER A 233 -3.29 -8.56 30.35
CA SER A 233 -2.24 -7.58 30.69
C SER A 233 -1.54 -6.96 29.49
N ARG A 234 -1.65 -7.56 28.30
CA ARG A 234 -0.94 -7.15 27.09
C ARG A 234 -1.76 -6.22 26.19
N TYR A 235 -3.07 -6.28 26.30
CA TYR A 235 -4.00 -5.56 25.44
C TYR A 235 -4.81 -4.54 26.21
N LYS A 236 -4.98 -3.37 25.61
CA LYS A 236 -5.84 -2.29 26.14
C LYS A 236 -7.31 -2.61 25.87
N GLN A 237 -8.20 -1.96 26.64
CA GLN A 237 -9.64 -2.13 26.45
C GLN A 237 -10.11 -1.82 25.03
N ASP A 238 -9.52 -0.83 24.38
CA ASP A 238 -9.84 -0.45 23.00
C ASP A 238 -9.45 -1.54 21.98
N ASP A 239 -8.43 -2.32 22.26
CA ASP A 239 -8.03 -3.46 21.41
C ASP A 239 -9.14 -4.53 21.41
N TYR A 240 -9.75 -4.79 22.55
CA TYR A 240 -10.87 -5.74 22.66
C TYR A 240 -12.13 -5.22 21.99
N ARG A 241 -12.44 -3.93 22.13
CA ARG A 241 -13.57 -3.29 21.45
C ARG A 241 -13.42 -3.43 19.94
N MET A 242 -12.24 -3.14 19.41
CA MET A 242 -11.96 -3.23 17.99
C MET A 242 -12.06 -4.66 17.46
N LEU A 243 -11.55 -5.65 18.19
CA LEU A 243 -11.70 -7.06 17.87
C LEU A 243 -13.17 -7.48 17.79
N ASN A 244 -13.98 -7.05 18.76
CA ASN A 244 -15.40 -7.35 18.76
C ASN A 244 -16.12 -6.74 17.56
N GLU A 245 -15.77 -5.52 17.13
CA GLU A 245 -16.34 -4.91 15.92
C GLU A 245 -15.90 -5.64 14.63
N PHE A 246 -14.64 -6.06 14.54
CA PHE A 246 -14.19 -6.92 13.43
C PHE A 246 -14.96 -8.24 13.38
N TYR A 247 -15.21 -8.85 14.52
CA TYR A 247 -15.95 -10.09 14.61
C TYR A 247 -17.40 -9.93 14.15
N LYS A 248 -18.07 -8.86 14.56
CA LYS A 248 -19.42 -8.51 14.12
C LYS A 248 -19.48 -8.29 12.62
N LEU A 249 -18.52 -7.53 12.06
CA LEU A 249 -18.45 -7.29 10.61
C LEU A 249 -18.26 -8.59 9.82
N LYS A 250 -17.46 -9.53 10.31
CA LYS A 250 -17.26 -10.83 9.69
C LYS A 250 -18.56 -11.64 9.68
N ILE A 251 -19.32 -11.65 10.78
CA ILE A 251 -20.61 -12.34 10.86
C ILE A 251 -21.60 -11.73 9.86
N GLN A 252 -21.68 -10.40 9.76
CA GLN A 252 -22.52 -9.73 8.79
C GLN A 252 -22.14 -10.08 7.35
N GLN A 253 -20.84 -10.16 7.03
CA GLN A 253 -20.37 -10.56 5.69
C GLN A 253 -20.75 -12.01 5.36
N VAL A 254 -20.63 -12.92 6.31
CA VAL A 254 -21.04 -14.32 6.13
C VAL A 254 -22.57 -14.43 5.88
N HIS A 255 -23.37 -13.65 6.59
CA HIS A 255 -24.80 -13.58 6.35
C HIS A 255 -25.16 -13.06 4.96
N ILE A 256 -24.53 -11.97 4.52
CA ILE A 256 -24.74 -11.40 3.18
C ILE A 256 -24.33 -12.40 2.10
N VAL A 257 -23.18 -13.06 2.23
CA VAL A 257 -22.76 -14.09 1.27
C VAL A 257 -23.70 -15.30 1.30
N GLY A 258 -24.21 -15.70 2.46
CA GLY A 258 -25.19 -16.76 2.60
C GLY A 258 -26.53 -16.43 1.95
N GLU A 259 -26.99 -15.19 2.04
CA GLU A 259 -28.20 -14.72 1.36
C GLU A 259 -28.04 -14.68 -0.17
N TYR A 260 -26.88 -14.25 -0.68
CA TYR A 260 -26.59 -14.28 -2.12
C TYR A 260 -26.35 -15.68 -2.69
N ALA A 261 -25.90 -16.62 -1.88
CA ALA A 261 -25.72 -18.01 -2.32
C ALA A 261 -27.07 -18.81 -2.39
N ASN A 262 -28.10 -18.27 -1.79
CA ASN A 262 -29.46 -18.88 -1.81
C ASN A 262 -30.42 -18.21 -2.83
N LEU A 263 -29.94 -17.26 -3.63
CA LEU A 263 -30.59 -16.66 -4.77
C LEU A 263 -30.08 -17.25 -6.09
#